data_22c4f85e056a1d46b8fb515b4fd51454
#
_entry.id   22c4f85e056a1d46b8fb515b4fd51454
#
_cell.length_a   1.000
_cell.length_b   1.000
_cell.length_c   1.000
_cell.angle_alpha   90.00
_cell.angle_beta   90.00
_cell.angle_gamma   90.00
#
_symmetry.space_group_name_H-M   'P 1'
#
loop_
_entity.id
_entity.type
_entity.pdbx_description
1 polymer ?
#
loop_
_entity_poly.entity_id
_entity_poly.type
_entity_poly.pdbx_seq_one_letter_code
_entity_poly.pdbx_strand_id
1 'polypeptide(L)'
;MKTFKYEVCGLARELPYVTIKEDLAYASFVVIGDTELIQAAAKELARKMQAVDYIMTAEAKGIAFAYEISRILNHKSFIVARKSVKSYMKNVVSEKVNSITTTSEQTLYLDEADARKVAGKRVCLLDDVISTGESLAALERLAEKAKANVVQKAAILAEGDAAKREDILFLKKLPLFEITKDGNYIELE
;
A
#
# COMPACT_ATOMS: atom_id res chain seq x y z
N MET A 1 7.48 22.44 12.06
CA MET A 1 7.95 21.08 11.72
C MET A 1 8.65 21.19 10.37
N LYS A 2 9.83 20.59 10.20
CA LYS A 2 10.51 20.56 8.89
C LYS A 2 9.75 19.61 7.96
N THR A 3 9.60 19.96 6.68
CA THR A 3 8.89 19.17 5.67
C THR A 3 9.76 18.94 4.45
N PHE A 4 9.51 17.85 3.76
CA PHE A 4 10.09 17.51 2.46
C PHE A 4 9.11 17.90 1.35
N LYS A 5 9.56 18.75 0.42
CA LYS A 5 8.75 19.09 -0.76
C LYS A 5 8.83 17.94 -1.75
N TYR A 6 7.71 17.32 -2.02
CA TYR A 6 7.61 16.15 -2.87
C TYR A 6 6.54 16.32 -3.93
N GLU A 7 6.88 15.99 -5.15
CA GLU A 7 5.94 16.02 -6.27
C GLU A 7 5.68 14.61 -6.79
N VAL A 8 4.41 14.25 -6.96
CA VAL A 8 3.98 13.00 -7.59
C VAL A 8 2.72 13.25 -8.42
N CYS A 9 2.64 12.67 -9.61
CA CYS A 9 1.53 12.88 -10.56
C CYS A 9 1.27 14.37 -10.91
N GLY A 10 2.32 15.21 -10.96
CA GLY A 10 2.22 16.65 -11.20
C GLY A 10 1.68 17.46 -10.02
N LEU A 11 1.53 16.87 -8.85
CA LEU A 11 1.01 17.52 -7.65
C LEU A 11 2.10 17.62 -6.58
N ALA A 12 2.36 18.83 -6.11
CA ALA A 12 3.30 19.07 -5.02
C ALA A 12 2.63 18.88 -3.65
N ARG A 13 3.34 18.23 -2.72
CA ARG A 13 2.93 18.05 -1.33
C ARG A 13 4.10 18.35 -0.39
N GLU A 14 3.79 18.72 0.83
CA GLU A 14 4.77 18.87 1.91
C GLU A 14 4.64 17.74 2.89
N LEU A 15 5.62 16.85 2.91
CA LEU A 15 5.62 15.65 3.74
C LEU A 15 6.44 15.91 5.01
N PRO A 16 5.88 15.75 6.21
CA PRO A 16 6.62 15.92 7.44
C PRO A 16 7.69 14.82 7.59
N TYR A 17 8.88 15.21 8.06
CA TYR A 17 9.90 14.22 8.44
C TYR A 17 9.51 13.51 9.74
N VAL A 18 9.71 12.21 9.75
CA VAL A 18 9.52 11.34 10.92
C VAL A 18 10.80 10.56 11.17
N THR A 19 11.35 10.69 12.37
CA THR A 19 12.55 9.97 12.79
C THR A 19 12.22 8.51 13.08
N ILE A 20 12.97 7.59 12.46
CA ILE A 20 12.89 6.14 12.73
C ILE A 20 13.88 5.77 13.84
N LYS A 21 15.10 6.29 13.75
CA LYS A 21 16.19 6.13 14.72
C LYS A 21 17.08 7.37 14.65
N GLU A 22 18.11 7.45 15.53
CA GLU A 22 18.92 8.65 15.75
C GLU A 22 19.47 9.28 14.46
N ASP A 23 19.84 8.47 13.48
CA ASP A 23 20.45 8.86 12.22
C ASP A 23 19.58 8.69 10.98
N LEU A 24 18.33 8.24 11.12
CA LEU A 24 17.45 7.88 10.00
C LEU A 24 16.05 8.44 10.13
N ALA A 25 15.55 9.02 9.06
CA ALA A 25 14.18 9.52 8.93
C ALA A 25 13.54 9.09 7.60
N TYR A 26 12.21 9.14 7.55
CA TYR A 26 11.43 9.08 6.33
C TYR A 26 10.53 10.31 6.20
N ALA A 27 10.04 10.57 4.99
CA ALA A 27 9.02 11.59 4.74
C ALA A 27 7.62 10.93 4.81
N SER A 28 6.81 11.35 5.78
CA SER A 28 5.52 10.70 6.02
C SER A 28 4.50 11.04 4.92
N PHE A 29 4.29 10.08 4.03
CA PHE A 29 3.26 10.16 3.00
C PHE A 29 1.95 9.56 3.51
N VAL A 30 0.89 10.34 3.47
CA VAL A 30 -0.46 9.92 3.87
C VAL A 30 -1.44 10.33 2.79
N VAL A 31 -1.91 9.37 2.00
CA VAL A 31 -2.83 9.65 0.88
C VAL A 31 -4.29 9.71 1.33
N ILE A 32 -4.62 9.10 2.47
CA ILE A 32 -6.00 9.08 2.97
C ILE A 32 -6.51 10.51 3.23
N GLY A 33 -7.63 10.86 2.59
CA GLY A 33 -8.19 12.20 2.64
C GLY A 33 -7.70 13.15 1.54
N ASP A 34 -6.64 12.82 0.80
CA ASP A 34 -6.15 13.61 -0.33
C ASP A 34 -6.84 13.18 -1.64
N THR A 35 -8.04 13.69 -1.85
CA THR A 35 -8.89 13.32 -3.00
C THR A 35 -8.23 13.64 -4.34
N GLU A 36 -7.57 14.80 -4.45
CA GLU A 36 -6.91 15.24 -5.68
C GLU A 36 -5.78 14.27 -6.08
N LEU A 37 -4.93 13.94 -5.11
CA LEU A 37 -3.81 13.03 -5.35
C LEU A 37 -4.29 11.59 -5.62
N ILE A 38 -5.31 11.12 -4.92
CA ILE A 38 -5.91 9.79 -5.18
C ILE A 38 -6.39 9.69 -6.62
N GLN A 39 -7.11 10.71 -7.13
CA GLN A 39 -7.61 10.71 -8.50
C GLN A 39 -6.48 10.74 -9.53
N ALA A 40 -5.49 11.60 -9.34
CA ALA A 40 -4.35 11.71 -10.25
C ALA A 40 -3.52 10.40 -10.28
N ALA A 41 -3.19 9.87 -9.11
CA ALA A 41 -2.42 8.64 -8.97
C ALA A 41 -3.17 7.41 -9.51
N ALA A 42 -4.48 7.30 -9.24
CA ALA A 42 -5.29 6.21 -9.75
C ALA A 42 -5.37 6.21 -11.28
N LYS A 43 -5.54 7.39 -11.88
CA LYS A 43 -5.55 7.55 -13.34
C LYS A 43 -4.21 7.16 -13.98
N GLU A 44 -3.10 7.55 -13.36
CA GLU A 44 -1.78 7.22 -13.88
C GLU A 44 -1.46 5.73 -13.69
N LEU A 45 -1.74 5.17 -12.50
CA LEU A 45 -1.45 3.77 -12.21
C LEU A 45 -2.30 2.83 -13.06
N ALA A 46 -3.61 3.09 -13.18
CA ALA A 46 -4.52 2.26 -13.96
C ALA A 46 -4.11 2.10 -15.44
N ARG A 47 -3.44 3.11 -16.01
CA ARG A 47 -2.92 3.03 -17.40
C ARG A 47 -1.73 2.08 -17.54
N LYS A 48 -1.00 1.84 -16.47
CA LYS A 48 0.20 0.99 -16.42
C LYS A 48 -0.11 -0.44 -15.96
N MET A 49 -1.30 -0.63 -15.36
CA MET A 49 -1.72 -1.93 -14.83
C MET A 49 -2.05 -2.92 -15.94
N GLN A 50 -1.71 -4.18 -15.70
CA GLN A 50 -2.26 -5.28 -16.50
C GLN A 50 -3.74 -5.55 -16.14
N ALA A 51 -4.44 -6.30 -17.00
CA ALA A 51 -5.83 -6.64 -16.75
C ALA A 51 -5.96 -7.55 -15.49
N VAL A 52 -6.77 -7.12 -14.53
CA VAL A 52 -7.07 -7.84 -13.30
C VAL A 52 -8.58 -7.88 -13.06
N ASP A 53 -9.04 -8.88 -12.30
CA ASP A 53 -10.46 -9.06 -12.00
C ASP A 53 -10.85 -8.33 -10.70
N TYR A 54 -9.90 -8.21 -9.77
CA TYR A 54 -10.09 -7.52 -8.48
C TYR A 54 -8.84 -6.75 -8.05
N ILE A 55 -9.09 -5.64 -7.37
CA ILE A 55 -8.10 -4.95 -6.54
C ILE A 55 -8.28 -5.42 -5.10
N MET A 56 -7.19 -5.75 -4.41
CA MET A 56 -7.21 -6.12 -3.00
C MET A 56 -6.22 -5.23 -2.24
N THR A 57 -6.68 -4.62 -1.15
CA THR A 57 -5.87 -3.76 -0.28
C THR A 57 -6.07 -4.09 1.18
N ALA A 58 -5.16 -3.65 2.04
CA ALA A 58 -5.32 -3.72 3.48
C ALA A 58 -5.96 -2.45 4.05
N GLU A 59 -6.69 -2.58 5.15
CA GLU A 59 -7.19 -1.46 5.94
C GLU A 59 -6.00 -0.63 6.46
N ALA A 60 -5.96 0.72 6.40
CA ALA A 60 -7.03 1.59 5.96
C ALA A 60 -6.61 2.52 4.80
N LYS A 61 -5.32 2.88 4.67
CA LYS A 61 -4.84 3.97 3.79
C LYS A 61 -5.05 3.72 2.30
N GLY A 62 -4.94 2.46 1.86
CA GLY A 62 -5.14 2.07 0.47
C GLY A 62 -6.61 2.04 0.02
N ILE A 63 -7.61 2.12 0.93
CA ILE A 63 -9.02 1.89 0.59
C ILE A 63 -9.54 2.89 -0.45
N ALA A 64 -9.34 4.19 -0.23
CA ALA A 64 -9.82 5.21 -1.16
C ALA A 64 -9.13 5.12 -2.53
N PHE A 65 -7.86 4.74 -2.54
CA PHE A 65 -7.10 4.53 -3.75
C PHE A 65 -7.58 3.29 -4.52
N ALA A 66 -7.83 2.17 -3.81
CA ALA A 66 -8.41 0.95 -4.39
C ALA A 66 -9.81 1.19 -4.98
N TYR A 67 -10.64 1.99 -4.30
CA TYR A 67 -11.94 2.42 -4.81
C TYR A 67 -11.80 3.15 -6.14
N GLU A 68 -10.94 4.16 -6.21
CA GLU A 68 -10.81 4.98 -7.41
C GLU A 68 -10.23 4.20 -8.60
N ILE A 69 -9.23 3.34 -8.38
CA ILE A 69 -8.72 2.42 -9.42
C ILE A 69 -9.85 1.49 -9.90
N SER A 70 -10.60 0.88 -8.98
CA SER A 70 -11.70 -0.03 -9.33
C SER A 70 -12.79 0.68 -10.13
N ARG A 71 -13.09 1.94 -9.81
CA ARG A 71 -14.03 2.78 -10.57
C ARG A 71 -13.52 3.01 -12.00
N ILE A 72 -12.23 3.34 -12.18
CA ILE A 72 -11.62 3.56 -13.50
C ILE A 72 -11.65 2.28 -14.33
N LEU A 73 -11.37 1.12 -13.72
CA LEU A 73 -11.36 -0.19 -14.36
C LEU A 73 -12.76 -0.80 -14.53
N ASN A 74 -13.83 -0.11 -14.14
CA ASN A 74 -15.23 -0.58 -14.17
C ASN A 74 -15.45 -1.88 -13.36
N HIS A 75 -14.69 -2.08 -12.28
CA HIS A 75 -14.93 -3.18 -11.36
C HIS A 75 -16.18 -2.91 -10.52
N LYS A 76 -17.00 -3.95 -10.29
CA LYS A 76 -18.20 -3.84 -9.45
C LYS A 76 -17.89 -3.79 -7.95
N SER A 77 -16.72 -4.27 -7.55
CA SER A 77 -16.25 -4.27 -6.16
C SER A 77 -14.73 -4.45 -6.10
N PHE A 78 -14.15 -4.07 -4.99
CA PHE A 78 -12.78 -4.36 -4.60
C PHE A 78 -12.76 -5.04 -3.22
N ILE A 79 -11.63 -5.56 -2.80
CA ILE A 79 -11.50 -6.38 -1.60
C ILE A 79 -10.66 -5.63 -0.57
N VAL A 80 -11.10 -5.66 0.69
CA VAL A 80 -10.39 -5.04 1.81
C VAL A 80 -10.08 -6.07 2.88
N ALA A 81 -8.80 -6.40 3.04
CA ALA A 81 -8.32 -7.17 4.18
C ALA A 81 -8.40 -6.30 5.45
N ARG A 82 -9.16 -6.79 6.44
CA ARG A 82 -9.44 -6.04 7.68
C ARG A 82 -8.35 -6.29 8.72
N LYS A 83 -8.12 -5.32 9.61
CA LYS A 83 -7.18 -5.45 10.75
C LYS A 83 -7.82 -6.04 12.00
N SER A 84 -9.11 -6.28 11.98
CA SER A 84 -9.86 -6.96 13.04
C SER A 84 -11.07 -7.67 12.49
N VAL A 85 -11.46 -8.78 13.13
CA VAL A 85 -12.71 -9.48 12.82
C VAL A 85 -13.90 -8.60 13.20
N LYS A 86 -14.85 -8.45 12.30
CA LYS A 86 -16.11 -7.73 12.53
C LYS A 86 -17.25 -8.71 12.77
N SER A 87 -18.29 -8.29 13.49
CA SER A 87 -19.41 -9.14 13.90
C SER A 87 -20.17 -9.81 12.75
N TYR A 88 -20.10 -9.23 11.55
CA TYR A 88 -20.75 -9.77 10.35
C TYR A 88 -19.90 -10.79 9.58
N MET A 89 -18.60 -10.89 9.88
CA MET A 89 -17.68 -11.80 9.18
C MET A 89 -17.89 -13.24 9.62
N LYS A 90 -17.89 -14.17 8.66
CA LYS A 90 -18.03 -15.61 8.89
C LYS A 90 -16.88 -16.37 8.25
N ASN A 91 -16.48 -17.49 8.85
CA ASN A 91 -15.44 -18.39 8.33
C ASN A 91 -14.19 -17.66 7.84
N VAL A 92 -13.68 -16.80 8.71
CA VAL A 92 -12.63 -15.82 8.39
C VAL A 92 -11.32 -16.51 8.04
N VAL A 93 -10.72 -16.13 6.91
CA VAL A 93 -9.33 -16.45 6.57
C VAL A 93 -8.45 -15.39 7.20
N SER A 94 -7.33 -15.77 7.81
CA SER A 94 -6.43 -14.82 8.47
C SER A 94 -4.97 -15.07 8.16
N GLU A 95 -4.18 -14.01 8.26
CA GLU A 95 -2.72 -14.03 8.07
C GLU A 95 -2.05 -13.02 9.01
N LYS A 96 -0.98 -13.45 9.68
CA LYS A 96 -0.16 -12.56 10.53
C LYS A 96 0.78 -11.71 9.69
N VAL A 97 0.89 -10.44 10.05
CA VAL A 97 1.92 -9.53 9.53
C VAL A 97 3.16 -9.67 10.41
N ASN A 98 4.24 -10.19 9.84
CA ASN A 98 5.51 -10.30 10.55
C ASN A 98 6.22 -8.94 10.50
N SER A 99 5.93 -8.04 11.45
CA SER A 99 6.64 -6.76 11.53
C SER A 99 7.79 -6.85 12.51
N ILE A 100 9.00 -6.56 12.05
CA ILE A 100 10.22 -6.49 12.88
C ILE A 100 10.20 -5.21 13.73
N THR A 101 9.41 -4.21 13.35
CA THR A 101 9.43 -2.86 13.92
C THR A 101 8.28 -2.52 14.86
N THR A 102 7.22 -3.33 14.90
CA THR A 102 6.04 -3.07 15.75
C THR A 102 5.95 -4.09 16.87
N THR A 103 5.81 -3.60 18.11
CA THR A 103 5.62 -4.40 19.34
C THR A 103 4.25 -5.10 19.42
N SER A 104 3.32 -4.81 18.51
CA SER A 104 1.99 -5.45 18.44
C SER A 104 1.88 -6.35 17.21
N GLU A 105 1.55 -7.63 17.44
CA GLU A 105 1.17 -8.54 16.35
C GLU A 105 -0.04 -7.98 15.60
N GLN A 106 0.13 -7.70 14.32
CA GLN A 106 -0.97 -7.31 13.44
C GLN A 106 -1.42 -8.53 12.63
N THR A 107 -2.73 -8.73 12.52
CA THR A 107 -3.31 -9.78 11.69
C THR A 107 -4.24 -9.18 10.66
N LEU A 108 -4.18 -9.68 9.44
CA LEU A 108 -5.12 -9.38 8.37
C LEU A 108 -6.19 -10.46 8.30
N TYR A 109 -7.42 -10.05 8.03
CA TYR A 109 -8.59 -10.89 8.00
C TYR A 109 -9.38 -10.68 6.72
N LEU A 110 -9.86 -11.77 6.13
CA LEU A 110 -10.73 -11.77 4.96
C LEU A 110 -11.98 -12.56 5.28
N ASP A 111 -13.15 -12.00 5.00
CA ASP A 111 -14.43 -12.69 5.13
C ASP A 111 -14.56 -13.79 4.07
N GLU A 112 -15.29 -14.85 4.40
CA GLU A 112 -15.56 -15.96 3.47
C GLU A 112 -16.18 -15.49 2.15
N ALA A 113 -17.10 -14.52 2.21
CA ALA A 113 -17.74 -13.98 1.02
C ALA A 113 -16.73 -13.31 0.07
N ASP A 114 -15.74 -12.57 0.61
CA ASP A 114 -14.69 -11.94 -0.18
C ASP A 114 -13.65 -12.97 -0.64
N ALA A 115 -13.31 -13.96 0.19
CA ALA A 115 -12.45 -15.06 -0.22
C ALA A 115 -13.00 -15.84 -1.41
N ARG A 116 -14.32 -16.11 -1.42
CA ARG A 116 -15.00 -16.76 -2.55
C ARG A 116 -14.98 -15.90 -3.83
N LYS A 117 -15.08 -14.58 -3.72
CA LYS A 117 -15.04 -13.68 -4.88
C LYS A 117 -13.69 -13.74 -5.60
N VAL A 118 -12.58 -13.83 -4.85
CA VAL A 118 -11.24 -13.82 -5.41
C VAL A 118 -10.68 -15.19 -5.80
N ALA A 119 -11.32 -16.28 -5.37
CA ALA A 119 -10.87 -17.64 -5.67
C ALA A 119 -10.75 -17.87 -7.18
N GLY A 120 -9.53 -18.19 -7.67
CA GLY A 120 -9.22 -18.41 -9.08
C GLY A 120 -9.22 -17.14 -9.94
N LYS A 121 -9.36 -15.94 -9.34
CA LYS A 121 -9.39 -14.66 -10.06
C LYS A 121 -8.01 -14.01 -10.08
N ARG A 122 -7.75 -13.21 -11.10
CA ARG A 122 -6.55 -12.37 -11.21
C ARG A 122 -6.70 -11.18 -10.29
N VAL A 123 -5.81 -11.06 -9.32
CA VAL A 123 -5.86 -10.03 -8.27
C VAL A 123 -4.62 -9.16 -8.33
N CYS A 124 -4.82 -7.84 -8.24
CA CYS A 124 -3.75 -6.89 -7.94
C CYS A 124 -3.79 -6.55 -6.44
N LEU A 125 -2.67 -6.74 -5.77
CA LEU A 125 -2.47 -6.24 -4.41
C LEU A 125 -2.04 -4.78 -4.47
N LEU A 126 -2.72 -3.93 -3.71
CA LEU A 126 -2.55 -2.48 -3.75
C LEU A 126 -2.31 -1.89 -2.37
N ASP A 127 -1.33 -0.99 -2.26
CA ASP A 127 -1.13 -0.15 -1.07
C ASP A 127 -0.87 1.31 -1.48
N ASP A 128 -0.82 2.23 -0.53
CA ASP A 128 -0.39 3.61 -0.77
C ASP A 128 1.13 3.72 -0.88
N VAL A 129 1.87 3.14 0.05
CA VAL A 129 3.34 3.07 0.08
C VAL A 129 3.79 1.65 0.40
N ILE A 130 4.71 1.13 -0.40
CA ILE A 130 5.43 -0.10 -0.08
C ILE A 130 6.83 0.28 0.40
N SER A 131 7.15 -0.05 1.67
CA SER A 131 8.48 0.18 2.27
C SER A 131 9.21 -1.15 2.52
N THR A 132 9.10 -1.76 3.68
CA THR A 132 9.71 -3.08 3.95
C THR A 132 9.06 -4.20 3.15
N GLY A 133 7.83 -4.02 2.72
CA GLY A 133 7.04 -5.01 1.99
C GLY A 133 6.38 -6.07 2.86
N GLU A 134 6.51 -6.02 4.18
CA GLU A 134 5.92 -7.01 5.09
C GLU A 134 4.40 -7.04 5.06
N SER A 135 3.76 -5.86 5.03
CA SER A 135 2.30 -5.75 4.89
C SER A 135 1.83 -6.33 3.56
N LEU A 136 2.57 -6.04 2.48
CA LEU A 136 2.29 -6.57 1.14
C LEU A 136 2.45 -8.10 1.11
N ALA A 137 3.51 -8.64 1.72
CA ALA A 137 3.75 -10.07 1.80
C ALA A 137 2.67 -10.80 2.62
N ALA A 138 2.19 -10.21 3.71
CA ALA A 138 1.08 -10.76 4.48
C ALA A 138 -0.23 -10.73 3.67
N LEU A 139 -0.46 -9.65 2.92
CA LEU A 139 -1.62 -9.55 2.03
C LEU A 139 -1.57 -10.60 0.91
N GLU A 140 -0.37 -10.88 0.37
CA GLU A 140 -0.14 -11.92 -0.63
C GLU A 140 -0.47 -13.31 -0.08
N ARG A 141 0.09 -13.68 1.09
CA ARG A 141 -0.22 -14.95 1.74
C ARG A 141 -1.71 -15.10 2.08
N LEU A 142 -2.37 -14.01 2.46
CA LEU A 142 -3.82 -14.00 2.69
C LEU A 142 -4.60 -14.27 1.39
N ALA A 143 -4.20 -13.64 0.29
CA ALA A 143 -4.78 -13.84 -1.04
C ALA A 143 -4.58 -15.30 -1.53
N GLU A 144 -3.38 -15.86 -1.31
CA GLU A 144 -3.07 -17.26 -1.63
C GLU A 144 -3.95 -18.23 -0.83
N LYS A 145 -4.14 -18.00 0.48
CA LYS A 145 -5.08 -18.79 1.32
C LYS A 145 -6.51 -18.72 0.79
N ALA A 146 -6.91 -17.57 0.23
CA ALA A 146 -8.20 -17.40 -0.45
C ALA A 146 -8.22 -17.98 -1.89
N LYS A 147 -7.13 -18.65 -2.33
CA LYS A 147 -6.97 -19.21 -3.67
C LYS A 147 -7.06 -18.17 -4.80
N ALA A 148 -6.70 -16.93 -4.52
CA ALA A 148 -6.57 -15.88 -5.54
C ALA A 148 -5.30 -16.10 -6.36
N ASN A 149 -5.34 -15.67 -7.63
CA ASN A 149 -4.15 -15.62 -8.47
C ASN A 149 -3.59 -14.17 -8.43
N VAL A 150 -2.58 -13.94 -7.60
CA VAL A 150 -1.91 -12.64 -7.52
C VAL A 150 -1.05 -12.44 -8.75
N VAL A 151 -1.46 -11.56 -9.63
CA VAL A 151 -0.76 -11.29 -10.91
C VAL A 151 -0.03 -9.96 -10.90
N GLN A 152 -0.33 -9.06 -9.96
CA GLN A 152 0.30 -7.75 -9.85
C GLN A 152 0.32 -7.26 -8.41
N LYS A 153 1.38 -6.53 -8.07
CA LYS A 153 1.54 -5.75 -6.85
C LYS A 153 1.76 -4.31 -7.24
N ALA A 154 1.07 -3.37 -6.61
CA ALA A 154 1.15 -1.96 -7.00
C ALA A 154 1.01 -1.01 -5.82
N ALA A 155 1.59 0.19 -5.95
CA ALA A 155 1.48 1.26 -4.97
C ALA A 155 1.59 2.63 -5.65
N ILE A 156 1.25 3.70 -4.93
CA ILE A 156 1.58 5.06 -5.36
C ILE A 156 3.09 5.24 -5.28
N LEU A 157 3.67 4.89 -4.13
CA LEU A 157 5.10 5.07 -3.87
C LEU A 157 5.76 3.76 -3.43
N ALA A 158 7.05 3.65 -3.76
CA ALA A 158 7.95 2.65 -3.17
C ALA A 158 9.05 3.36 -2.40
N GLU A 159 9.28 2.98 -1.13
CA GLU A 159 10.21 3.61 -0.22
C GLU A 159 11.45 2.74 0.00
N GLY A 160 12.63 3.36 0.00
CA GLY A 160 13.88 2.68 0.28
C GLY A 160 14.13 1.49 -0.65
N ASP A 161 14.43 0.31 -0.11
CA ASP A 161 14.73 -0.89 -0.89
C ASP A 161 13.54 -1.42 -1.71
N ALA A 162 12.31 -1.10 -1.34
CA ALA A 162 11.17 -1.45 -2.17
C ALA A 162 11.21 -0.78 -3.55
N ALA A 163 11.86 0.38 -3.67
CA ALA A 163 12.02 1.07 -4.96
C ALA A 163 13.00 0.36 -5.92
N LYS A 164 13.74 -0.65 -5.45
CA LYS A 164 14.65 -1.47 -6.26
C LYS A 164 13.98 -2.77 -6.75
N ARG A 165 12.75 -3.04 -6.32
CA ARG A 165 12.02 -4.27 -6.67
C ARG A 165 11.39 -4.15 -8.05
N GLU A 166 11.54 -5.20 -8.86
CA GLU A 166 10.99 -5.30 -10.20
C GLU A 166 9.58 -5.92 -10.23
N ASP A 167 9.15 -6.56 -9.14
CA ASP A 167 7.83 -7.21 -9.02
C ASP A 167 6.72 -6.28 -8.54
N ILE A 168 7.03 -4.98 -8.34
CA ILE A 168 6.09 -3.97 -7.88
C ILE A 168 5.94 -2.86 -8.93
N LEU A 169 4.71 -2.56 -9.30
CA LEU A 169 4.39 -1.38 -10.09
C LEU A 169 4.17 -0.18 -9.16
N PHE A 170 4.95 0.88 -9.29
CA PHE A 170 4.77 2.12 -8.53
C PHE A 170 5.00 3.36 -9.42
N LEU A 171 4.51 4.51 -8.96
CA LEU A 171 4.58 5.74 -9.72
C LEU A 171 5.87 6.52 -9.48
N LYS A 172 6.34 6.54 -8.22
CA LYS A 172 7.54 7.28 -7.85
C LYS A 172 8.21 6.68 -6.61
N LYS A 173 9.55 6.82 -6.53
CA LYS A 173 10.36 6.46 -5.36
C LYS A 173 10.14 7.50 -4.25
N LEU A 174 9.95 7.05 -3.01
CA LEU A 174 9.99 7.88 -1.80
C LEU A 174 11.33 7.66 -1.12
N PRO A 175 12.18 8.70 -0.97
CA PRO A 175 13.49 8.54 -0.37
C PRO A 175 13.42 8.37 1.15
N LEU A 176 14.46 7.75 1.70
CA LEU A 176 14.83 7.82 3.11
C LEU A 176 15.85 8.96 3.30
N PHE A 177 16.05 9.37 4.54
CA PHE A 177 16.93 10.51 4.86
C PHE A 177 17.87 10.18 6.00
N GLU A 178 19.15 10.51 5.82
CA GLU A 178 20.10 10.59 6.90
C GLU A 178 19.86 11.87 7.71
N ILE A 179 19.90 11.76 9.05
CA ILE A 179 19.87 12.91 9.95
C ILE A 179 21.30 13.26 10.32
N THR A 180 21.79 14.41 9.88
CA THR A 180 23.13 14.87 10.21
C THR A 180 23.24 15.35 11.66
N LYS A 181 24.47 15.48 12.18
CA LYS A 181 24.73 16.00 13.54
C LYS A 181 24.16 17.40 13.77
N ASP A 182 24.05 18.18 12.70
CA ASP A 182 23.47 19.54 12.73
C ASP A 182 21.94 19.53 12.59
N GLY A 183 21.30 18.35 12.57
CA GLY A 183 19.85 18.17 12.46
C GLY A 183 19.30 18.50 11.07
N ASN A 184 20.11 18.39 10.02
CA ASN A 184 19.66 18.48 8.63
C ASN A 184 19.31 17.09 8.09
N TYR A 185 18.49 17.04 7.02
CA TYR A 185 18.07 15.82 6.37
C TYR A 185 18.74 15.74 5.00
N ILE A 186 19.45 14.66 4.73
CA ILE A 186 20.11 14.36 3.45
C ILE A 186 19.43 13.15 2.85
N GLU A 187 18.96 13.28 1.61
CA GLU A 187 18.31 12.18 0.88
C GLU A 187 19.30 11.03 0.64
N LEU A 188 18.88 9.81 0.99
CA LEU A 188 19.60 8.57 0.72
C LEU A 188 19.19 8.01 -0.65
N GLU A 189 20.17 7.56 -1.44
CA GLU A 189 19.95 6.97 -2.79
C GLU A 189 19.26 5.58 -2.74
#